data_8ce4c5744f5bad9dec0b75d8b9831130
#
_entry.id   8ce4c5744f5bad9dec0b75d8b9831130
#
_cell.length_a   1.000
_cell.length_b   1.000
_cell.length_c   1.000
_cell.angle_alpha   90.00
_cell.angle_beta   90.00
_cell.angle_gamma   90.00
#
_symmetry.space_group_name_H-M   'P 1'
#
loop_
_entity.id
_entity.type
_entity.pdbx_description
1 polymer ?
#
loop_
_entity_poly.entity_id
_entity_poly.type
_entity_poly.pdbx_seq_one_letter_code
_entity_poly.pdbx_strand_id
1 'polypeptide(L)' 'MDEMVKMWVKALYADEIDNATKAISNERLWLKGSTTATEQNAHMENIKRYEEYIETLEGLKESFILKNGG' A
#
# COMPACT_ATOMS: atom_id res chain seq x y z
N MET A 1 -22.47 12.62 -3.48
CA MET A 1 -22.07 11.74 -2.35
C MET A 1 -21.98 12.59 -1.10
N ASP A 2 -22.42 12.03 0.03
CA ASP A 2 -22.33 12.65 1.34
C ASP A 2 -20.87 12.95 1.71
N GLU A 3 -20.62 14.14 2.26
CA GLU A 3 -19.28 14.55 2.67
C GLU A 3 -18.65 13.61 3.69
N MET A 4 -19.44 13.10 4.63
CA MET A 4 -18.97 12.14 5.63
C MET A 4 -18.52 10.84 4.98
N VAL A 5 -19.28 10.34 4.00
CA VAL A 5 -18.93 9.13 3.27
C VAL A 5 -17.66 9.32 2.46
N LYS A 6 -17.51 10.50 1.81
CA LYS A 6 -16.26 10.84 1.10
C LYS A 6 -15.06 10.80 2.03
N MET A 7 -15.18 11.38 3.21
CA MET A 7 -14.11 11.39 4.21
C MET A 7 -13.75 9.97 4.66
N TRP A 8 -14.74 9.13 4.86
CA TRP A 8 -14.51 7.74 5.24
C TRP A 8 -13.78 6.97 4.15
N VAL A 9 -14.20 7.13 2.90
CA VAL A 9 -13.55 6.42 1.78
C VAL A 9 -12.11 6.87 1.62
N LYS A 10 -11.84 8.17 1.73
CA LYS A 10 -10.46 8.69 1.69
C LYS A 10 -9.62 8.12 2.84
N ALA A 11 -10.19 8.06 4.03
CA ALA A 11 -9.50 7.50 5.20
C ALA A 11 -9.21 6.02 5.02
N LEU A 12 -10.13 5.25 4.45
CA LEU A 12 -9.91 3.83 4.18
C LEU A 12 -8.75 3.61 3.20
N TYR A 13 -8.68 4.40 2.13
CA TYR A 13 -7.55 4.32 1.20
C TYR A 13 -6.24 4.69 1.90
N ALA A 14 -6.25 5.75 2.70
CA ALA A 14 -5.06 6.18 3.42
C ALA A 14 -4.58 5.12 4.42
N ASP A 15 -5.50 4.49 5.15
CA ASP A 15 -5.18 3.43 6.10
C ASP A 15 -4.59 2.21 5.40
N GLU A 16 -5.16 1.80 4.27
CA GLU A 16 -4.64 0.66 3.52
C GLU A 16 -3.25 0.94 2.95
N ILE A 17 -3.01 2.14 2.46
CA ILE A 17 -1.68 2.55 1.99
C ILE A 17 -0.69 2.53 3.15
N ASP A 18 -1.08 3.02 4.31
CA ASP A 18 -0.22 3.02 5.50
C ASP A 18 0.10 1.58 5.95
N ASN A 19 -0.89 0.71 5.98
CA ASN A 19 -0.71 -0.70 6.33
C ASN A 19 0.24 -1.40 5.35
N ALA A 20 0.09 -1.17 4.06
CA ALA A 20 0.97 -1.74 3.05
C ALA A 20 2.40 -1.19 3.19
N THR A 21 2.55 0.09 3.51
CA THR A 21 3.85 0.71 3.76
C THR A 21 4.56 0.07 4.95
N LYS A 22 3.81 -0.19 6.02
CA LYS A 22 4.34 -0.90 7.20
C LYS A 22 4.75 -2.32 6.86
N ALA A 23 3.97 -3.01 6.03
CA ALA A 23 4.30 -4.35 5.57
C ALA A 23 5.62 -4.36 4.77
N ILE A 24 5.84 -3.36 3.93
CA ILE A 24 7.11 -3.21 3.20
C ILE A 24 8.27 -3.03 4.17
N SER A 25 8.11 -2.22 5.20
CA SER A 25 9.15 -2.01 6.22
C SER A 25 9.51 -3.32 6.92
N ASN A 26 8.51 -4.14 7.26
CA ASN A 26 8.72 -5.45 7.86
C ASN A 26 9.46 -6.40 6.92
N GLU A 27 9.08 -6.43 5.65
CA GLU A 27 9.75 -7.26 4.64
C GLU A 27 11.22 -6.85 4.47
N ARG A 28 11.51 -5.54 4.51
CA ARG A 28 12.89 -5.05 4.43
C ARG A 28 13.73 -5.49 5.63
N LEU A 29 13.14 -5.51 6.82
CA LEU A 29 13.82 -6.02 8.02
C LEU A 29 14.13 -7.50 7.88
N TRP A 30 13.19 -8.29 7.43
CA TRP A 30 13.39 -9.72 7.19
C TRP A 30 14.42 -9.97 6.10
N LEU A 31 14.40 -9.17 5.04
CA LEU A 31 15.40 -9.24 3.97
C LEU A 31 16.82 -9.05 4.51
N LYS A 32 17.02 -8.10 5.41
CA LYS A 32 18.32 -7.87 6.05
C LYS A 32 18.79 -9.08 6.85
N GLY A 33 17.86 -9.80 7.49
CA GLY A 33 18.16 -10.98 8.28
C GLY A 33 18.23 -12.26 7.47
N SER A 34 17.91 -12.23 6.18
CA SER A 34 17.88 -13.44 5.34
C SER A 34 19.28 -13.88 4.98
N THR A 35 19.52 -15.19 5.07
CA THR A 35 20.83 -15.77 4.81
C THR A 35 20.90 -16.54 3.49
N THR A 36 19.78 -16.83 2.86
CA THR A 36 19.73 -17.57 1.60
C THR A 36 19.17 -16.69 0.47
N ALA A 37 19.61 -17.00 -0.76
CA ALA A 37 19.11 -16.30 -1.95
C ALA A 37 17.61 -16.52 -2.12
N THR A 38 17.11 -17.70 -1.81
CA THR A 38 15.68 -18.03 -1.90
C THR A 38 14.85 -17.14 -0.98
N GLU A 39 15.27 -16.98 0.28
CA GLU A 39 14.59 -16.10 1.23
C GLU A 39 14.65 -14.63 0.79
N GLN A 40 15.81 -14.17 0.34
CA GLN A 40 15.99 -12.82 -0.15
C GLN A 40 15.07 -12.52 -1.32
N ASN A 41 15.00 -13.44 -2.29
CA ASN A 41 14.14 -13.29 -3.46
C ASN A 41 12.66 -13.27 -3.07
N ALA A 42 12.24 -14.08 -2.10
CA ALA A 42 10.86 -14.10 -1.62
C ALA A 42 10.47 -12.75 -1.00
N HIS A 43 11.33 -12.18 -0.16
CA HIS A 43 11.06 -10.87 0.46
C HIS A 43 11.09 -9.73 -0.57
N MET A 44 12.00 -9.78 -1.53
CA MET A 44 12.05 -8.79 -2.61
C MET A 44 10.78 -8.83 -3.46
N GLU A 45 10.29 -10.03 -3.78
CA GLU A 45 9.05 -10.19 -4.53
C GLU A 45 7.84 -9.65 -3.74
N ASN A 46 7.80 -9.90 -2.44
CA ASN A 46 6.73 -9.37 -1.58
C ASN A 46 6.75 -7.84 -1.54
N ILE A 47 7.93 -7.24 -1.42
CA ILE A 47 8.08 -5.79 -1.45
C ILE A 47 7.53 -5.22 -2.76
N LYS A 48 7.90 -5.83 -3.89
CA LYS A 48 7.42 -5.41 -5.20
C LYS A 48 5.90 -5.46 -5.30
N ARG A 49 5.28 -6.53 -4.81
CA ARG A 49 3.82 -6.69 -4.82
C ARG A 49 3.13 -5.63 -3.97
N TYR A 50 3.67 -5.32 -2.80
CA TYR A 50 3.13 -4.25 -1.96
C TYR A 50 3.29 -2.88 -2.61
N GLU A 51 4.41 -2.62 -3.28
CA GLU A 51 4.61 -1.36 -3.99
C GLU A 51 3.60 -1.20 -5.12
N GLU A 52 3.34 -2.25 -5.90
CA GLU A 52 2.32 -2.26 -6.95
C GLU A 52 0.92 -2.06 -6.38
N TYR A 53 0.64 -2.67 -5.23
CA TYR A 53 -0.64 -2.51 -4.54
C TYR A 53 -0.85 -1.06 -4.09
N ILE A 54 0.18 -0.45 -3.49
CA ILE A 54 0.13 0.96 -3.07
C ILE A 54 -0.12 1.87 -4.27
N GLU A 55 0.58 1.66 -5.36
CA GLU A 55 0.40 2.43 -6.59
C GLU A 55 -1.04 2.33 -7.10
N THR A 56 -1.62 1.13 -7.08
CA THR A 56 -3.02 0.90 -7.45
C THR A 56 -3.96 1.65 -6.52
N LEU A 57 -3.75 1.57 -5.20
CA LEU A 57 -4.57 2.27 -4.21
C LEU A 57 -4.48 3.78 -4.38
N GLU A 58 -3.30 4.31 -4.63
CA GLU A 58 -3.12 5.75 -4.85
C GLU A 58 -3.88 6.21 -6.10
N GLY A 59 -3.82 5.43 -7.17
CA GLY A 59 -4.58 5.71 -8.39
C GLY A 59 -6.09 5.68 -8.16
N LEU A 60 -6.59 4.69 -7.41
CA LEU A 60 -8.01 4.60 -7.08
C LEU A 60 -8.45 5.74 -6.18
N LYS A 61 -7.64 6.11 -5.19
CA LYS A 61 -7.92 7.25 -4.31
C LYS A 61 -8.02 8.54 -5.10
N GLU A 62 -7.07 8.78 -5.98
CA GLU A 62 -7.05 9.97 -6.83
C GLU A 62 -8.27 10.02 -7.74
N SER A 63 -8.62 8.91 -8.38
CA SER A 63 -9.82 8.81 -9.22
C SER A 63 -11.09 9.09 -8.43
N PHE A 64 -11.16 8.57 -7.21
CA PHE A 64 -12.30 8.82 -6.32
C PHE A 64 -12.42 10.30 -5.98
N ILE A 65 -11.31 10.96 -5.64
CA ILE A 65 -11.27 12.38 -5.32
C ILE A 65 -11.73 13.22 -6.52
N LEU A 66 -11.19 12.95 -7.70
CA LEU A 66 -11.55 13.68 -8.91
C LEU A 66 -13.01 13.50 -9.26
N LYS A 67 -13.52 12.27 -9.16
CA LYS A 67 -14.91 11.95 -9.52
C LYS A 67 -15.92 12.55 -8.56
N ASN A 68 -15.56 12.75 -7.32
CA ASN A 68 -16.48 13.21 -6.27
C ASN A 68 -16.21 14.64 -5.80
N GLY A 69 -15.36 15.36 -6.51
CA GLY A 69 -15.14 16.79 -6.25
C GLY A 69 -14.29 17.08 -5.02
N GLY A 70 -13.37 16.20 -4.72
CA GLY A 70 -12.45 16.44 -3.62
C GLY A 70 -12.63 15.60 -2.41
#